data_b7f660305cac63f00b84fb09e4882947
#
_entry.id   b7f660305cac63f00b84fb09e4882947
#
_cell.length_a   1.000
_cell.length_b   1.000
_cell.length_c   1.000
_cell.angle_alpha   90.00
_cell.angle_beta   90.00
_cell.angle_gamma   90.00
#
_symmetry.space_group_name_H-M   'P 1'
#
loop_
_entity.id
_entity.type
_entity.pdbx_description
1 polymer ?
#
loop_
_entity_poly.entity_id
_entity_poly.type
_entity_poly.pdbx_seq_one_letter_code
_entity_poly.pdbx_strand_id
1 'polypeptide(L)'
;MPDATCFSETNLKYMKYFYEMYEDFCPQLEDNSNEKRPQAGDKLKIDIFSLPWGHHKLLIDKLKNNTDAAFFYIRKTLENGWSRDVLLNYLSTDLYKREGKALSNFNSTLPLETSDLAQELTRDPYSFAFTGLTGTFNEKVLKEALLNNITQFLLELGTGFAYIGKEYKLQIDVKEKYIDLLFYNLNLSCYVVVEVKIGEFDFQDIGQLQGYVVAVNHLLRKEERDNPTIGIIICKSKNNTLAQYALEGSNLPIAISEYDLQRLYPTEVEGTIPTIAQIEDAINKSLNKDKP
;
A
#
# COMPACT_ATOMS: atom_id res chain seq x y z
N MET A 1 17.25 -38.29 -13.88
CA MET A 1 17.72 -37.18 -13.04
C MET A 1 17.31 -37.43 -11.60
N PRO A 2 17.99 -38.32 -10.86
CA PRO A 2 17.55 -38.70 -9.50
C PRO A 2 17.81 -37.63 -8.42
N ASP A 3 18.66 -36.65 -8.67
CA ASP A 3 19.13 -35.70 -7.66
C ASP A 3 18.52 -34.26 -7.81
N ALA A 4 17.46 -34.12 -8.60
CA ALA A 4 16.85 -32.80 -8.82
C ALA A 4 15.94 -32.42 -7.64
N THR A 5 16.43 -31.58 -6.73
CA THR A 5 15.68 -31.00 -5.58
C THR A 5 14.40 -30.26 -5.98
N CYS A 6 14.27 -29.90 -7.27
CA CYS A 6 13.07 -29.26 -7.81
C CYS A 6 11.82 -30.18 -7.81
N PHE A 7 11.98 -31.50 -7.74
CA PHE A 7 10.89 -32.47 -7.69
C PHE A 7 10.62 -33.03 -6.28
N SER A 8 10.98 -32.30 -5.23
CA SER A 8 10.56 -32.67 -3.88
C SER A 8 9.03 -32.73 -3.78
N GLU A 9 8.49 -33.59 -2.91
CA GLU A 9 7.03 -33.73 -2.70
C GLU A 9 6.36 -32.37 -2.43
N THR A 10 6.99 -31.55 -1.60
CA THR A 10 6.51 -30.18 -1.30
C THR A 10 6.44 -29.34 -2.57
N ASN A 11 7.48 -29.39 -3.42
CA ASN A 11 7.51 -28.56 -4.64
C ASN A 11 6.48 -29.03 -5.66
N LEU A 12 6.25 -30.35 -5.76
CA LEU A 12 5.20 -30.91 -6.63
C LEU A 12 3.79 -30.50 -6.16
N LYS A 13 3.55 -30.42 -4.85
CA LYS A 13 2.28 -29.86 -4.31
C LYS A 13 2.09 -28.41 -4.72
N TYR A 14 3.14 -27.55 -4.63
CA TYR A 14 3.04 -26.17 -5.09
C TYR A 14 2.83 -26.06 -6.61
N MET A 15 3.45 -26.93 -7.42
CA MET A 15 3.21 -26.95 -8.87
C MET A 15 1.77 -27.32 -9.20
N LYS A 16 1.19 -28.27 -8.47
CA LYS A 16 -0.24 -28.60 -8.59
C LYS A 16 -1.12 -27.40 -8.25
N TYR A 17 -0.89 -26.73 -7.10
CA TYR A 17 -1.66 -25.56 -6.69
C TYR A 17 -1.48 -24.38 -7.65
N PHE A 18 -0.29 -24.20 -8.22
CA PHE A 18 -0.03 -23.21 -9.25
C PHE A 18 -0.91 -23.46 -10.48
N TYR A 19 -0.94 -24.70 -10.97
CA TYR A 19 -1.77 -25.08 -12.10
C TYR A 19 -3.27 -24.86 -11.80
N GLU A 20 -3.77 -25.34 -10.65
CA GLU A 20 -5.17 -25.15 -10.24
C GLU A 20 -5.56 -23.68 -10.09
N MET A 21 -4.65 -22.84 -9.60
CA MET A 21 -4.88 -21.41 -9.37
C MET A 21 -4.88 -20.58 -10.66
N TYR A 22 -4.11 -21.03 -11.67
CA TYR A 22 -3.89 -20.32 -12.92
C TYR A 22 -4.25 -21.17 -14.14
N GLU A 23 -5.21 -22.09 -14.01
CA GLU A 23 -5.58 -23.04 -15.06
C GLU A 23 -5.92 -22.35 -16.39
N ASP A 24 -6.64 -21.23 -16.35
CA ASP A 24 -7.01 -20.44 -17.53
C ASP A 24 -5.81 -19.81 -18.26
N PHE A 25 -4.65 -19.72 -17.60
CA PHE A 25 -3.43 -19.10 -18.13
C PHE A 25 -2.33 -20.12 -18.44
N CYS A 26 -2.46 -21.35 -17.97
CA CYS A 26 -1.54 -22.41 -18.31
C CYS A 26 -1.87 -22.96 -19.69
N PRO A 27 -0.90 -23.05 -20.65
CA PRO A 27 -1.16 -23.69 -21.92
C PRO A 27 -1.57 -25.15 -21.65
N GLN A 28 -2.78 -25.52 -22.02
CA GLN A 28 -3.18 -26.92 -22.02
C GLN A 28 -2.24 -27.66 -22.99
N LEU A 29 -1.60 -28.72 -22.51
CA LEU A 29 -0.90 -29.66 -23.36
C LEU A 29 -1.93 -30.16 -24.37
N GLU A 30 -1.68 -29.90 -25.66
CA GLU A 30 -2.58 -29.99 -26.78
C GLU A 30 -3.41 -31.29 -26.78
N ASP A 31 -4.69 -31.15 -26.60
CA ASP A 31 -5.64 -32.06 -27.21
C ASP A 31 -6.10 -31.42 -28.54
N ASN A 32 -5.96 -32.18 -29.64
CA ASN A 32 -6.17 -31.72 -31.03
C ASN A 32 -7.66 -31.43 -31.36
N SER A 33 -8.33 -30.60 -30.58
CA SER A 33 -9.69 -30.16 -30.92
C SER A 33 -9.71 -28.69 -31.28
N ASN A 34 -10.17 -28.43 -32.53
CA ASN A 34 -10.39 -27.14 -33.17
C ASN A 34 -11.46 -26.27 -32.46
N GLU A 35 -11.46 -26.10 -31.17
CA GLU A 35 -12.38 -25.19 -30.50
C GLU A 35 -11.70 -23.87 -30.22
N LYS A 36 -12.30 -22.81 -30.80
CA LYS A 36 -11.92 -21.41 -30.59
C LYS A 36 -11.94 -21.10 -29.11
N ARG A 37 -10.76 -20.81 -28.54
CA ARG A 37 -10.63 -20.28 -27.17
C ARG A 37 -11.53 -19.08 -26.97
N PRO A 38 -12.24 -18.94 -25.84
CA PRO A 38 -12.86 -17.69 -25.46
C PRO A 38 -11.76 -16.62 -25.43
N GLN A 39 -11.92 -15.54 -26.18
CA GLN A 39 -11.10 -14.35 -26.00
C GLN A 39 -11.42 -13.82 -24.60
N ALA A 40 -10.52 -14.06 -23.64
CA ALA A 40 -10.50 -13.33 -22.40
C ALA A 40 -10.31 -11.86 -22.78
N GLY A 41 -11.41 -11.10 -22.79
CA GLY A 41 -11.36 -9.69 -23.05
C GLY A 41 -10.40 -9.03 -22.07
N ASP A 42 -9.49 -8.23 -22.57
CA ASP A 42 -8.65 -7.18 -21.97
C ASP A 42 -8.18 -7.32 -20.49
N LYS A 43 -8.22 -8.49 -19.88
CA LYS A 43 -7.42 -8.80 -18.70
C LYS A 43 -5.98 -8.83 -19.21
N LEU A 44 -5.30 -7.70 -19.08
CA LEU A 44 -3.89 -7.45 -19.39
C LEU A 44 -3.10 -8.76 -19.45
N LYS A 45 -2.27 -8.90 -20.49
CA LYS A 45 -1.29 -9.99 -20.65
C LYS A 45 -0.26 -9.95 -19.51
N ILE A 46 -0.70 -10.26 -18.29
CA ILE A 46 0.20 -10.43 -17.16
C ILE A 46 0.94 -11.73 -17.44
N ASP A 47 2.22 -11.61 -17.72
CA ASP A 47 3.07 -12.79 -17.82
C ASP A 47 3.36 -13.34 -16.43
N ILE A 48 2.46 -14.21 -15.94
CA ILE A 48 2.62 -14.87 -14.65
C ILE A 48 3.93 -15.66 -14.52
N PHE A 49 4.52 -16.07 -15.64
CA PHE A 49 5.77 -16.83 -15.66
C PHE A 49 7.01 -15.94 -15.46
N SER A 50 6.88 -14.62 -15.61
CA SER A 50 7.95 -13.68 -15.28
C SER A 50 8.11 -13.44 -13.77
N LEU A 51 7.15 -13.88 -12.94
CA LEU A 51 7.27 -13.78 -11.49
C LEU A 51 8.12 -14.95 -10.95
N PRO A 52 9.14 -14.70 -10.07
CA PRO A 52 9.97 -15.76 -9.50
C PRO A 52 9.15 -16.78 -8.71
N TRP A 53 9.52 -18.07 -8.80
CA TRP A 53 8.82 -19.17 -8.14
C TRP A 53 8.61 -18.97 -6.63
N GLY A 54 9.58 -18.34 -5.94
CA GLY A 54 9.47 -18.03 -4.53
C GLY A 54 8.32 -17.08 -4.19
N HIS A 55 7.96 -16.15 -5.09
CA HIS A 55 6.82 -15.26 -4.96
C HIS A 55 5.51 -16.02 -5.15
N HIS A 56 5.43 -16.91 -6.17
CA HIS A 56 4.26 -17.76 -6.38
C HIS A 56 3.94 -18.62 -5.16
N LYS A 57 4.94 -19.18 -4.48
CA LYS A 57 4.71 -19.93 -3.23
C LYS A 57 4.01 -19.08 -2.17
N LEU A 58 4.44 -17.84 -1.99
CA LEU A 58 3.77 -16.92 -1.04
C LEU A 58 2.33 -16.63 -1.42
N LEU A 59 2.07 -16.40 -2.72
CA LEU A 59 0.72 -16.15 -3.22
C LEU A 59 -0.18 -17.37 -3.03
N ILE A 60 0.30 -18.56 -3.36
CA ILE A 60 -0.42 -19.83 -3.16
C ILE A 60 -0.76 -20.03 -1.67
N ASP A 61 0.24 -19.83 -0.77
CA ASP A 61 0.03 -20.00 0.66
C ASP A 61 -1.04 -19.07 1.24
N LYS A 62 -1.14 -17.85 0.69
CA LYS A 62 -1.97 -16.79 1.24
C LYS A 62 -3.28 -16.57 0.47
N LEU A 63 -3.32 -16.86 -0.83
CA LEU A 63 -4.38 -16.42 -1.73
C LEU A 63 -4.92 -17.53 -2.65
N LYS A 64 -4.67 -18.80 -2.35
CA LYS A 64 -5.08 -19.89 -3.25
C LYS A 64 -6.59 -19.92 -3.59
N ASN A 65 -7.43 -19.31 -2.74
CA ASN A 65 -8.88 -19.21 -2.93
C ASN A 65 -9.32 -17.82 -3.43
N ASN A 66 -8.38 -16.92 -3.73
CA ASN A 66 -8.67 -15.56 -4.18
C ASN A 66 -7.74 -15.17 -5.34
N THR A 67 -8.08 -15.66 -6.51
CA THR A 67 -7.29 -15.50 -7.72
C THR A 67 -7.19 -14.03 -8.16
N ASP A 68 -8.25 -13.23 -7.97
CA ASP A 68 -8.23 -11.80 -8.32
C ASP A 68 -7.20 -11.04 -7.48
N ALA A 69 -7.15 -11.30 -6.17
CA ALA A 69 -6.12 -10.72 -5.31
C ALA A 69 -4.71 -11.21 -5.72
N ALA A 70 -4.56 -12.48 -6.09
CA ALA A 70 -3.26 -12.98 -6.55
C ALA A 70 -2.79 -12.28 -7.83
N PHE A 71 -3.65 -12.06 -8.81
CA PHE A 71 -3.33 -11.29 -10.01
C PHE A 71 -2.98 -9.84 -9.71
N PHE A 72 -3.69 -9.20 -8.78
CA PHE A 72 -3.33 -7.87 -8.31
C PHE A 72 -1.89 -7.83 -7.79
N TYR A 73 -1.51 -8.75 -6.89
CA TYR A 73 -0.16 -8.79 -6.33
C TYR A 73 0.90 -9.19 -7.36
N ILE A 74 0.59 -10.06 -8.33
CA ILE A 74 1.50 -10.38 -9.44
C ILE A 74 1.80 -9.13 -10.24
N ARG A 75 0.75 -8.42 -10.71
CA ARG A 75 0.89 -7.18 -11.46
C ARG A 75 1.74 -6.16 -10.71
N LYS A 76 1.37 -5.85 -9.46
CA LYS A 76 2.10 -4.88 -8.64
C LYS A 76 3.55 -5.29 -8.38
N THR A 77 3.81 -6.59 -8.22
CA THR A 77 5.19 -7.09 -8.05
C THR A 77 6.02 -6.90 -9.30
N LEU A 78 5.46 -7.19 -10.48
CA LEU A 78 6.17 -7.03 -11.75
C LEU A 78 6.39 -5.55 -12.10
N GLU A 79 5.39 -4.70 -11.89
CA GLU A 79 5.47 -3.25 -12.14
C GLU A 79 6.48 -2.55 -11.24
N ASN A 80 6.56 -2.94 -9.97
CA ASN A 80 7.35 -2.24 -8.97
C ASN A 80 8.63 -2.99 -8.56
N GLY A 81 8.90 -4.15 -9.10
CA GLY A 81 10.08 -4.95 -8.77
C GLY A 81 10.14 -5.39 -7.31
N TRP A 82 8.99 -5.72 -6.69
CA TRP A 82 8.96 -6.06 -5.27
C TRP A 82 9.77 -7.30 -4.95
N SER A 83 10.62 -7.19 -3.92
CA SER A 83 11.25 -8.36 -3.31
C SER A 83 10.21 -9.24 -2.62
N ARG A 84 10.62 -10.48 -2.29
CA ARG A 84 9.75 -11.40 -1.55
C ARG A 84 9.28 -10.83 -0.21
N ASP A 85 10.15 -10.10 0.49
CA ASP A 85 9.83 -9.52 1.80
C ASP A 85 8.86 -8.34 1.67
N VAL A 86 9.00 -7.51 0.63
CA VAL A 86 8.06 -6.44 0.32
C VAL A 86 6.69 -7.01 -0.05
N LEU A 87 6.64 -8.03 -0.90
CA LEU A 87 5.39 -8.72 -1.23
C LEU A 87 4.73 -9.32 0.02
N LEU A 88 5.50 -9.98 0.89
CA LEU A 88 4.98 -10.54 2.14
C LEU A 88 4.40 -9.45 3.05
N ASN A 89 5.06 -8.29 3.15
CA ASN A 89 4.54 -7.15 3.91
C ASN A 89 3.18 -6.69 3.37
N TYR A 90 3.04 -6.50 2.06
CA TYR A 90 1.78 -6.08 1.46
C TYR A 90 0.67 -7.15 1.54
N LEU A 91 1.01 -8.42 1.44
CA LEU A 91 0.07 -9.51 1.70
C LEU A 91 -0.41 -9.51 3.16
N SER A 92 0.50 -9.28 4.11
CA SER A 92 0.16 -9.28 5.54
C SER A 92 -0.64 -8.05 5.98
N THR A 93 -0.59 -6.96 5.23
CA THR A 93 -1.37 -5.73 5.47
C THR A 93 -2.59 -5.62 4.56
N ASP A 94 -2.92 -6.66 3.79
CA ASP A 94 -4.08 -6.73 2.88
C ASP A 94 -4.19 -5.51 1.94
N LEU A 95 -3.09 -5.20 1.24
CA LEU A 95 -3.04 -4.06 0.32
C LEU A 95 -4.16 -4.11 -0.72
N TYR A 96 -4.52 -5.30 -1.20
CA TYR A 96 -5.57 -5.49 -2.20
C TYR A 96 -6.90 -4.84 -1.81
N LYS A 97 -7.27 -4.87 -0.52
CA LYS A 97 -8.51 -4.25 -0.03
C LYS A 97 -8.40 -2.76 0.25
N ARG A 98 -7.19 -2.24 0.44
CA ARG A 98 -6.94 -0.86 0.92
C ARG A 98 -6.51 0.12 -0.15
N GLU A 99 -5.87 -0.37 -1.23
CA GLU A 99 -5.36 0.48 -2.30
C GLU A 99 -6.50 1.18 -3.04
N GLY A 100 -6.35 2.47 -3.25
CA GLY A 100 -7.32 3.31 -3.95
C GLY A 100 -8.63 3.54 -3.19
N LYS A 101 -8.71 3.24 -1.89
CA LYS A 101 -9.96 3.31 -1.11
C LYS A 101 -10.16 4.61 -0.34
N ALA A 102 -9.19 5.52 -0.33
CA ALA A 102 -9.39 6.83 0.27
C ALA A 102 -10.58 7.57 -0.36
N LEU A 103 -11.31 8.31 0.46
CA LEU A 103 -12.25 9.30 -0.05
C LEU A 103 -11.46 10.45 -0.66
N SER A 104 -11.74 10.82 -1.90
CA SER A 104 -11.06 11.90 -2.59
C SER A 104 -11.99 12.65 -3.54
N ASN A 105 -11.56 13.83 -3.96
CA ASN A 105 -12.18 14.61 -5.04
C ASN A 105 -11.29 14.65 -6.30
N PHE A 106 -10.36 13.72 -6.46
CA PHE A 106 -9.41 13.71 -7.57
C PHE A 106 -10.08 13.68 -8.93
N ASN A 107 -11.18 12.92 -9.09
CA ASN A 107 -11.93 12.83 -10.33
C ASN A 107 -12.51 14.17 -10.82
N SER A 108 -12.73 15.13 -9.91
CA SER A 108 -13.26 16.46 -10.23
C SER A 108 -12.18 17.55 -10.26
N THR A 109 -11.00 17.29 -9.71
CA THR A 109 -9.94 18.30 -9.50
C THR A 109 -8.66 18.03 -10.28
N LEU A 110 -8.49 16.83 -10.83
CA LEU A 110 -7.32 16.42 -11.62
C LEU A 110 -7.76 15.95 -13.02
N PRO A 111 -6.86 16.03 -14.05
CA PRO A 111 -7.06 15.35 -15.33
C PRO A 111 -7.24 13.84 -15.12
N LEU A 112 -8.04 13.18 -15.97
CA LEU A 112 -8.44 11.78 -15.80
C LEU A 112 -7.25 10.83 -15.56
N GLU A 113 -6.21 10.91 -16.40
CA GLU A 113 -5.03 10.03 -16.27
C GLU A 113 -4.29 10.25 -14.94
N THR A 114 -4.20 11.49 -14.47
CA THR A 114 -3.55 11.84 -13.20
C THR A 114 -4.44 11.46 -12.01
N SER A 115 -5.75 11.60 -12.16
CA SER A 115 -6.75 11.28 -11.15
C SER A 115 -6.73 9.81 -10.78
N ASP A 116 -6.76 8.91 -11.76
CA ASP A 116 -6.76 7.47 -11.53
C ASP A 116 -5.46 7.03 -10.82
N LEU A 117 -4.31 7.53 -11.30
CA LEU A 117 -3.03 7.25 -10.68
C LEU A 117 -2.93 7.83 -9.26
N ALA A 118 -3.44 9.05 -9.03
CA ALA A 118 -3.49 9.64 -7.69
C ALA A 118 -4.37 8.84 -6.74
N GLN A 119 -5.51 8.33 -7.22
CA GLN A 119 -6.39 7.48 -6.43
C GLN A 119 -5.70 6.17 -6.05
N GLU A 120 -5.03 5.49 -6.98
CA GLU A 120 -4.29 4.25 -6.72
C GLU A 120 -3.17 4.42 -5.68
N LEU A 121 -2.58 5.60 -5.57
CA LEU A 121 -1.54 5.88 -4.56
C LEU A 121 -2.10 6.08 -3.15
N THR A 122 -3.41 6.20 -2.99
CA THR A 122 -4.03 6.32 -1.67
C THR A 122 -4.33 4.96 -1.05
N ARG A 123 -4.52 4.92 0.25
CA ARG A 123 -4.93 3.74 1.02
C ARG A 123 -5.93 4.12 2.09
N ASP A 124 -6.83 3.22 2.40
CA ASP A 124 -7.79 3.42 3.49
C ASP A 124 -8.19 2.04 4.09
N PRO A 125 -7.80 1.77 5.34
CA PRO A 125 -6.90 2.56 6.19
C PRO A 125 -5.42 2.42 5.81
N TYR A 126 -4.57 3.39 6.20
CA TYR A 126 -3.12 3.23 6.27
C TYR A 126 -2.75 2.31 7.44
N SER A 127 -1.76 1.42 7.25
CA SER A 127 -1.26 0.55 8.31
C SER A 127 -0.06 1.18 9.01
N PHE A 128 -0.26 1.71 10.21
CA PHE A 128 0.80 2.28 11.03
C PHE A 128 1.25 1.32 12.16
N ALA A 129 0.95 0.03 12.02
CA ALA A 129 1.36 -1.01 12.98
C ALA A 129 2.88 -1.08 13.21
N PHE A 130 3.67 -0.71 12.19
CA PHE A 130 5.13 -0.68 12.27
C PHE A 130 5.67 0.36 13.25
N THR A 131 4.85 1.34 13.69
CA THR A 131 5.23 2.34 14.69
C THR A 131 5.35 1.75 16.09
N GLY A 132 4.69 0.63 16.35
CA GLY A 132 4.63 -0.01 17.67
C GLY A 132 3.87 0.79 18.73
N LEU A 133 3.17 1.87 18.33
CA LEU A 133 2.45 2.73 19.26
C LEU A 133 1.21 2.02 19.81
N THR A 134 1.04 2.11 21.12
CA THR A 134 -0.12 1.59 21.87
C THR A 134 -0.55 2.60 22.93
N GLY A 135 -1.81 2.53 23.35
CA GLY A 135 -2.35 3.42 24.38
C GLY A 135 -2.57 4.86 23.91
N THR A 136 -2.38 5.82 24.82
CA THR A 136 -2.63 7.25 24.56
C THR A 136 -1.32 7.95 24.17
N PHE A 137 -1.32 8.67 23.07
CA PHE A 137 -0.20 9.47 22.58
C PHE A 137 -0.72 10.76 21.92
N ASN A 138 0.16 11.71 21.68
CA ASN A 138 -0.16 12.93 20.94
C ASN A 138 0.33 12.88 19.49
N GLU A 139 -0.08 13.87 18.69
CA GLU A 139 0.29 13.96 17.25
C GLU A 139 1.80 13.98 17.02
N LYS A 140 2.54 14.68 17.89
CA LYS A 140 4.00 14.74 17.78
C LYS A 140 4.65 13.36 17.91
N VAL A 141 4.20 12.58 18.89
CA VAL A 141 4.70 11.20 19.11
C VAL A 141 4.39 10.31 17.90
N LEU A 142 3.20 10.42 17.32
CA LEU A 142 2.85 9.66 16.12
C LEU A 142 3.75 10.07 14.94
N LYS A 143 3.89 11.36 14.67
CA LYS A 143 4.76 11.86 13.59
C LYS A 143 6.22 11.44 13.77
N GLU A 144 6.75 11.49 14.97
CA GLU A 144 8.10 11.02 15.28
C GLU A 144 8.23 9.50 15.05
N ALA A 145 7.27 8.70 15.46
CA ALA A 145 7.29 7.26 15.25
C ALA A 145 7.21 6.87 13.76
N LEU A 146 6.43 7.58 12.95
CA LEU A 146 6.40 7.42 11.49
C LEU A 146 7.77 7.71 10.87
N LEU A 147 8.41 8.79 11.29
CA LEU A 147 9.70 9.21 10.74
C LEU A 147 10.88 8.37 11.24
N ASN A 148 10.83 7.87 12.46
CA ASN A 148 11.81 6.91 12.95
C ASN A 148 11.77 5.59 12.17
N ASN A 149 10.64 5.30 11.53
CA ASN A 149 10.41 4.15 10.66
C ASN A 149 10.17 4.58 9.19
N ILE A 150 10.91 5.59 8.72
CA ILE A 150 10.65 6.24 7.42
C ILE A 150 10.61 5.26 6.25
N THR A 151 11.42 4.20 6.25
CA THR A 151 11.40 3.18 5.21
C THR A 151 10.06 2.46 5.15
N GLN A 152 9.50 2.06 6.31
CA GLN A 152 8.19 1.42 6.39
C GLN A 152 7.07 2.39 6.04
N PHE A 153 7.22 3.65 6.46
CA PHE A 153 6.25 4.69 6.13
C PHE A 153 6.21 4.98 4.62
N LEU A 154 7.35 5.08 3.95
CA LEU A 154 7.41 5.25 2.49
C LEU A 154 6.81 4.04 1.75
N LEU A 155 7.07 2.81 2.21
CA LEU A 155 6.42 1.62 1.67
C LEU A 155 4.91 1.67 1.86
N GLU A 156 4.45 2.14 3.02
CA GLU A 156 3.01 2.26 3.29
C GLU A 156 2.37 3.41 2.49
N LEU A 157 3.05 4.50 2.23
CA LEU A 157 2.56 5.56 1.32
C LEU A 157 2.43 5.07 -0.12
N GLY A 158 3.29 4.16 -0.55
CA GLY A 158 3.27 3.59 -1.90
C GLY A 158 4.46 3.99 -2.77
N THR A 159 4.36 3.64 -4.06
CA THR A 159 5.45 3.87 -5.01
C THR A 159 5.63 5.33 -5.40
N GLY A 160 6.87 5.70 -5.66
CA GLY A 160 7.23 7.02 -6.17
C GLY A 160 7.32 8.12 -5.12
N PHE A 161 7.03 7.87 -3.84
CA PHE A 161 7.16 8.88 -2.79
C PHE A 161 8.61 9.12 -2.42
N ALA A 162 9.02 10.38 -2.50
CA ALA A 162 10.30 10.89 -2.00
C ALA A 162 10.03 11.85 -0.83
N TYR A 163 10.67 11.60 0.31
CA TYR A 163 10.52 12.44 1.49
C TYR A 163 11.31 13.74 1.35
N ILE A 164 10.67 14.89 1.55
CA ILE A 164 11.29 16.22 1.51
C ILE A 164 11.60 16.74 2.92
N GLY A 165 10.60 16.65 3.84
CA GLY A 165 10.81 17.14 5.19
C GLY A 165 9.60 17.04 6.10
N LYS A 166 9.87 17.10 7.42
CA LYS A 166 8.87 17.29 8.48
C LYS A 166 8.88 18.74 8.93
N GLU A 167 7.72 19.19 9.46
CA GLU A 167 7.57 20.57 9.94
C GLU A 167 8.16 21.54 8.92
N TYR A 168 7.82 21.28 7.63
CA TYR A 168 8.43 22.02 6.53
C TYR A 168 7.97 23.46 6.55
N LYS A 169 8.94 24.39 6.77
CA LYS A 169 8.67 25.80 6.91
C LYS A 169 8.28 26.45 5.58
N LEU A 170 7.11 27.04 5.54
CA LEU A 170 6.66 27.95 4.47
C LEU A 170 6.70 29.38 4.97
N GLN A 171 7.37 30.25 4.22
CA GLN A 171 7.37 31.67 4.46
C GLN A 171 6.30 32.32 3.57
N ILE A 172 5.20 32.78 4.17
CA ILE A 172 4.10 33.45 3.49
C ILE A 172 4.10 34.90 3.95
N ASP A 173 4.69 35.77 3.15
CA ASP A 173 4.98 37.17 3.55
C ASP A 173 5.78 37.17 4.88
N VAL A 174 5.26 37.83 5.89
CA VAL A 174 5.86 37.95 7.24
C VAL A 174 5.50 36.76 8.16
N LYS A 175 4.62 35.86 7.74
CA LYS A 175 4.15 34.73 8.55
C LYS A 175 4.84 33.43 8.20
N GLU A 176 5.21 32.69 9.23
CA GLU A 176 5.72 31.34 9.10
C GLU A 176 4.58 30.33 9.29
N LYS A 177 4.54 29.33 8.43
CA LYS A 177 3.65 28.17 8.53
C LYS A 177 4.46 26.89 8.39
N TYR A 178 3.99 25.82 8.99
CA TYR A 178 4.72 24.55 9.01
C TYR A 178 3.81 23.44 8.55
N ILE A 179 4.22 22.76 7.46
CA ILE A 179 3.56 21.55 6.95
C ILE A 179 4.05 20.38 7.78
N ASP A 180 3.14 19.52 8.23
CA ASP A 180 3.52 18.33 9.03
C ASP A 180 4.54 17.47 8.29
N LEU A 181 4.18 17.00 7.10
CA LEU A 181 5.04 16.15 6.27
C LEU A 181 4.90 16.57 4.80
N LEU A 182 6.02 16.83 4.16
CA LEU A 182 6.08 17.16 2.73
C LEU A 182 6.81 16.06 1.97
N PHE A 183 6.19 15.60 0.89
CA PHE A 183 6.73 14.63 -0.05
C PHE A 183 6.68 15.16 -1.47
N TYR A 184 7.41 14.50 -2.36
CA TYR A 184 7.26 14.60 -3.81
C TYR A 184 6.96 13.22 -4.37
N ASN A 185 5.96 13.10 -5.22
CA ASN A 185 5.68 11.84 -5.90
C ASN A 185 6.23 11.89 -7.34
N LEU A 186 7.17 11.01 -7.65
CA LEU A 186 7.87 10.93 -8.92
C LEU A 186 6.95 10.50 -10.07
N ASN A 187 5.99 9.61 -9.80
CA ASN A 187 5.08 9.08 -10.81
C ASN A 187 4.05 10.13 -11.23
N LEU A 188 3.58 10.92 -10.26
CA LEU A 188 2.65 12.02 -10.50
C LEU A 188 3.35 13.33 -10.84
N SER A 189 4.67 13.40 -10.69
CA SER A 189 5.45 14.65 -10.82
C SER A 189 4.82 15.80 -10.04
N CYS A 190 4.48 15.59 -8.77
CA CYS A 190 3.85 16.61 -7.94
C CYS A 190 4.29 16.56 -6.48
N TYR A 191 4.15 17.68 -5.79
CA TYR A 191 4.26 17.73 -4.33
C TYR A 191 3.04 17.07 -3.69
N VAL A 192 3.27 16.41 -2.55
CA VAL A 192 2.21 15.81 -1.72
C VAL A 192 2.35 16.32 -0.30
N VAL A 193 1.35 17.04 0.17
CA VAL A 193 1.23 17.53 1.55
C VAL A 193 0.46 16.49 2.34
N VAL A 194 1.05 15.96 3.41
CA VAL A 194 0.41 14.98 4.29
C VAL A 194 0.26 15.57 5.68
N GLU A 195 -0.99 15.66 6.14
CA GLU A 195 -1.37 16.03 7.51
C GLU A 195 -1.80 14.77 8.26
N VAL A 196 -1.26 14.55 9.46
CA VAL A 196 -1.58 13.39 10.30
C VAL A 196 -2.30 13.84 11.55
N LYS A 197 -3.50 13.32 11.80
CA LYS A 197 -4.37 13.66 12.94
C LYS A 197 -4.59 12.47 13.86
N ILE A 198 -4.49 12.66 15.18
CA ILE A 198 -4.75 11.61 16.18
C ILE A 198 -6.23 11.46 16.52
N GLY A 199 -7.08 12.39 16.09
CA GLY A 199 -8.52 12.43 16.33
C GLY A 199 -9.35 12.01 15.12
N GLU A 200 -10.65 12.19 15.27
CA GLU A 200 -11.61 12.10 14.18
C GLU A 200 -11.46 13.32 13.24
N PHE A 201 -11.66 13.09 11.94
CA PHE A 201 -11.63 14.13 10.93
C PHE A 201 -12.72 15.18 11.16
N ASP A 202 -12.38 16.47 11.02
CA ASP A 202 -13.32 17.59 11.06
C ASP A 202 -13.05 18.59 9.92
N PHE A 203 -14.04 19.44 9.61
CA PHE A 203 -13.96 20.49 8.57
C PHE A 203 -12.76 21.45 8.75
N GLN A 204 -12.30 21.66 9.97
CA GLN A 204 -11.13 22.50 10.25
C GLN A 204 -9.85 21.92 9.62
N ASP A 205 -9.74 20.60 9.56
CA ASP A 205 -8.54 19.92 9.03
C ASP A 205 -8.38 20.16 7.53
N ILE A 206 -9.48 20.12 6.76
CA ILE A 206 -9.42 20.38 5.32
C ILE A 206 -9.05 21.84 5.02
N GLY A 207 -9.54 22.79 5.81
CA GLY A 207 -9.21 24.21 5.65
C GLY A 207 -7.72 24.49 5.84
N GLN A 208 -7.08 23.83 6.81
CA GLN A 208 -5.64 23.91 7.04
C GLN A 208 -4.87 23.33 5.85
N LEU A 209 -5.22 22.09 5.43
CA LEU A 209 -4.58 21.41 4.32
C LEU A 209 -4.70 22.19 2.99
N GLN A 210 -5.89 22.74 2.69
CA GLN A 210 -6.10 23.60 1.51
C GLN A 210 -5.12 24.78 1.48
N GLY A 211 -4.95 25.46 2.61
CA GLY A 211 -3.99 26.55 2.73
C GLY A 211 -2.56 26.13 2.40
N TYR A 212 -2.16 24.94 2.84
CA TYR A 212 -0.83 24.40 2.55
C TYR A 212 -0.67 23.98 1.09
N VAL A 213 -1.67 23.32 0.50
CA VAL A 213 -1.66 22.95 -0.93
C VAL A 213 -1.50 24.17 -1.82
N VAL A 214 -2.25 25.24 -1.55
CA VAL A 214 -2.13 26.51 -2.27
C VAL A 214 -0.75 27.13 -2.08
N ALA A 215 -0.25 27.17 -0.85
CA ALA A 215 1.06 27.75 -0.57
C ALA A 215 2.20 26.98 -1.25
N VAL A 216 2.15 25.65 -1.27
CA VAL A 216 3.13 24.81 -1.98
C VAL A 216 3.06 25.04 -3.49
N ASN A 217 1.84 25.17 -4.06
CA ASN A 217 1.68 25.49 -5.48
C ASN A 217 2.34 26.83 -5.85
N HIS A 218 2.26 27.83 -4.98
CA HIS A 218 2.84 29.16 -5.26
C HIS A 218 4.34 29.25 -4.94
N LEU A 219 4.81 28.56 -3.92
CA LEU A 219 6.17 28.74 -3.40
C LEU A 219 7.17 27.70 -3.89
N LEU A 220 6.72 26.48 -4.16
CA LEU A 220 7.61 25.35 -4.45
C LEU A 220 7.39 24.75 -5.84
N ARG A 221 6.13 24.64 -6.29
CA ARG A 221 5.76 24.06 -7.56
C ARG A 221 6.35 24.86 -8.72
N LYS A 222 6.89 24.15 -9.73
CA LYS A 222 7.32 24.70 -11.01
C LYS A 222 6.35 24.20 -12.08
N GLU A 223 5.48 25.09 -12.58
CA GLU A 223 4.38 24.74 -13.50
C GLU A 223 4.84 24.03 -14.77
N GLU A 224 6.05 24.32 -15.24
CA GLU A 224 6.64 23.73 -16.44
C GLU A 224 6.97 22.23 -16.25
N ARG A 225 7.10 21.79 -15.00
CA ARG A 225 7.54 20.42 -14.66
C ARG A 225 6.55 19.67 -13.78
N ASP A 226 5.90 20.39 -12.86
CA ASP A 226 5.16 19.77 -11.76
C ASP A 226 3.65 19.89 -11.98
N ASN A 227 2.94 18.81 -11.77
CA ASN A 227 1.48 18.79 -11.69
C ASN A 227 0.98 19.50 -10.42
N PRO A 228 -0.32 19.82 -10.30
CA PRO A 228 -0.88 20.40 -9.10
C PRO A 228 -0.57 19.58 -7.85
N THR A 229 -0.22 20.28 -6.76
CA THR A 229 0.06 19.67 -5.45
C THR A 229 -1.17 18.95 -4.92
N ILE A 230 -0.99 17.74 -4.40
CA ILE A 230 -2.03 16.92 -3.77
C ILE A 230 -1.95 17.04 -2.25
N GLY A 231 -3.11 17.12 -1.59
CA GLY A 231 -3.22 17.04 -0.14
C GLY A 231 -3.78 15.69 0.33
N ILE A 232 -3.22 15.13 1.39
CA ILE A 232 -3.71 13.91 2.04
C ILE A 232 -3.86 14.15 3.54
N ILE A 233 -5.06 13.92 4.08
CA ILE A 233 -5.30 13.85 5.53
C ILE A 233 -5.34 12.38 5.93
N ILE A 234 -4.55 12.02 6.93
CA ILE A 234 -4.56 10.69 7.54
C ILE A 234 -4.99 10.84 8.99
N CYS A 235 -6.20 10.43 9.32
CA CYS A 235 -6.83 10.62 10.63
C CYS A 235 -7.09 9.30 11.34
N LYS A 236 -7.36 9.35 12.65
CA LYS A 236 -7.69 8.15 13.42
C LYS A 236 -9.01 7.52 12.99
N SER A 237 -9.99 8.36 12.69
CA SER A 237 -11.31 7.96 12.20
C SER A 237 -11.96 9.08 11.41
N LYS A 238 -12.96 8.77 10.59
CA LYS A 238 -13.74 9.76 9.86
C LYS A 238 -15.20 9.37 9.76
N ASN A 239 -16.07 10.38 9.76
CA ASN A 239 -17.43 10.20 9.27
C ASN A 239 -17.43 10.39 7.74
N ASN A 240 -17.81 9.36 7.00
CA ASN A 240 -17.75 9.39 5.53
C ASN A 240 -18.60 10.50 4.92
N THR A 241 -19.79 10.79 5.47
CA THR A 241 -20.66 11.87 4.97
C THR A 241 -20.02 13.24 5.19
N LEU A 242 -19.44 13.47 6.38
CA LEU A 242 -18.75 14.72 6.70
C LEU A 242 -17.52 14.91 5.83
N ALA A 243 -16.73 13.85 5.63
CA ALA A 243 -15.56 13.87 4.74
C ALA A 243 -15.95 14.14 3.29
N GLN A 244 -17.05 13.54 2.81
CA GLN A 244 -17.56 13.78 1.47
C GLN A 244 -17.99 15.24 1.27
N TYR A 245 -18.76 15.82 2.20
CA TYR A 245 -19.15 17.24 2.12
C TYR A 245 -17.94 18.18 2.13
N ALA A 246 -16.92 17.87 2.92
CA ALA A 246 -15.69 18.65 2.94
C ALA A 246 -14.95 18.59 1.59
N LEU A 247 -14.92 17.43 0.94
CA LEU A 247 -14.32 17.25 -0.38
C LEU A 247 -15.11 17.93 -1.50
N GLU A 248 -16.44 17.87 -1.46
CA GLU A 248 -17.33 18.57 -2.42
C GLU A 248 -17.14 20.08 -2.38
N GLY A 249 -16.85 20.63 -1.20
CA GLY A 249 -16.56 22.07 -1.00
C GLY A 249 -15.17 22.51 -1.46
N SER A 250 -14.30 21.59 -1.91
CA SER A 250 -12.91 21.88 -2.29
C SER A 250 -12.66 21.77 -3.79
N ASN A 251 -12.00 22.79 -4.36
CA ASN A 251 -11.49 22.79 -5.73
C ASN A 251 -10.02 22.31 -5.83
N LEU A 252 -9.42 21.90 -4.71
CA LEU A 252 -8.06 21.41 -4.65
C LEU A 252 -8.06 19.88 -4.55
N PRO A 253 -7.07 19.18 -5.13
CA PRO A 253 -7.03 17.74 -5.10
C PRO A 253 -6.65 17.22 -3.70
N ILE A 254 -7.64 16.67 -3.00
CA ILE A 254 -7.51 16.23 -1.60
C ILE A 254 -8.04 14.80 -1.46
N ALA A 255 -7.37 14.02 -0.61
CA ALA A 255 -7.82 12.72 -0.12
C ALA A 255 -7.88 12.70 1.40
N ILE A 256 -8.84 11.94 1.95
CA ILE A 256 -9.02 11.71 3.38
C ILE A 256 -9.05 10.22 3.64
N SER A 257 -8.15 9.77 4.52
CA SER A 257 -7.99 8.35 4.89
C SER A 257 -7.92 8.19 6.40
N GLU A 258 -8.25 7.00 6.85
CA GLU A 258 -7.97 6.58 8.23
C GLU A 258 -6.62 5.91 8.34
N TYR A 259 -6.15 5.70 9.57
CA TYR A 259 -5.04 4.79 9.85
C TYR A 259 -5.40 3.79 10.95
N ASP A 260 -4.75 2.61 10.90
CA ASP A 260 -4.82 1.61 11.94
C ASP A 260 -3.42 1.35 12.53
N LEU A 261 -3.36 1.23 13.86
CA LEU A 261 -2.14 0.89 14.60
C LEU A 261 -2.01 -0.61 14.86
N GLN A 262 -3.07 -1.36 14.66
CA GLN A 262 -3.04 -2.81 14.77
C GLN A 262 -2.50 -3.41 13.48
N ARG A 263 -1.92 -4.60 13.57
CA ARG A 263 -1.55 -5.34 12.38
C ARG A 263 -2.82 -5.75 11.64
N LEU A 264 -2.99 -5.26 10.43
CA LEU A 264 -4.07 -5.68 9.54
C LEU A 264 -3.73 -7.08 9.01
N TYR A 265 -4.06 -8.13 9.75
CA TYR A 265 -3.97 -9.48 9.23
C TYR A 265 -5.27 -9.77 8.45
N PRO A 266 -5.18 -10.37 7.24
CA PRO A 266 -6.34 -10.99 6.64
C PRO A 266 -6.95 -11.98 7.65
N THR A 267 -8.27 -11.96 7.81
CA THR A 267 -9.00 -12.82 8.78
C THR A 267 -8.69 -14.32 8.61
N GLU A 268 -8.24 -14.71 7.41
CA GLU A 268 -7.84 -16.08 7.05
C GLU A 268 -6.44 -16.47 7.57
N VAL A 269 -5.67 -15.51 8.12
CA VAL A 269 -4.31 -15.72 8.64
C VAL A 269 -4.27 -15.76 10.16
N GLU A 270 -5.35 -15.34 10.83
CA GLU A 270 -5.50 -15.50 12.28
C GLU A 270 -5.43 -17.01 12.64
N GLY A 271 -4.35 -17.39 13.30
CA GLY A 271 -4.11 -18.77 13.74
C GLY A 271 -2.98 -19.50 12.99
N THR A 272 -2.49 -18.99 11.86
CA THR A 272 -1.35 -19.61 11.14
C THR A 272 0.01 -18.98 11.48
N ILE A 273 0.03 -17.82 12.14
CA ILE A 273 1.27 -17.18 12.60
C ILE A 273 1.51 -17.59 14.03
N PRO A 274 2.68 -18.18 14.36
CA PRO A 274 3.02 -18.49 15.74
C PRO A 274 2.97 -17.22 16.59
N THR A 275 2.34 -17.29 17.76
CA THR A 275 2.39 -16.21 18.75
C THR A 275 3.81 -15.99 19.24
N ILE A 276 4.12 -14.80 19.79
CA ILE A 276 5.44 -14.50 20.37
C ILE A 276 5.81 -15.58 21.39
N ALA A 277 4.87 -16.02 22.22
CA ALA A 277 5.07 -17.10 23.20
C ALA A 277 5.42 -18.44 22.53
N GLN A 278 4.83 -18.77 21.38
CA GLN A 278 5.16 -19.99 20.62
C GLN A 278 6.54 -19.89 19.98
N ILE A 279 6.95 -18.70 19.52
CA ILE A 279 8.29 -18.44 18.97
C ILE A 279 9.33 -18.54 20.10
N GLU A 280 9.08 -17.93 21.25
CA GLU A 280 9.96 -18.01 22.44
C GLU A 280 10.11 -19.43 22.93
N ASP A 281 9.03 -20.22 22.98
CA ASP A 281 9.06 -21.63 23.39
C ASP A 281 9.84 -22.51 22.36
N ALA A 282 9.70 -22.22 21.06
CA ALA A 282 10.46 -22.88 20.02
C ALA A 282 11.97 -22.56 20.10
N ILE A 283 12.33 -21.29 20.37
CA ILE A 283 13.72 -20.87 20.57
C ILE A 283 14.30 -21.53 21.83
N ASN A 284 13.57 -21.51 22.96
CA ASN A 284 14.01 -22.14 24.20
C ASN A 284 14.18 -23.65 24.09
N LYS A 285 13.33 -24.32 23.32
CA LYS A 285 13.47 -25.75 23.02
C LYS A 285 14.69 -26.05 22.15
N SER A 286 15.04 -25.19 21.19
CA SER A 286 16.25 -25.34 20.39
C SER A 286 17.53 -25.12 21.20
N LEU A 287 17.55 -24.09 22.05
CA LEU A 287 18.68 -23.78 22.94
C LEU A 287 18.94 -24.85 24.02
N ASN A 288 17.90 -25.59 24.42
CA ASN A 288 18.04 -26.69 25.40
C ASN A 288 18.41 -28.04 24.76
N LYS A 289 18.35 -28.17 23.44
CA LYS A 289 18.82 -29.39 22.73
C LYS A 289 20.34 -29.42 22.52
N ASP A 290 21.01 -28.28 22.61
CA ASP A 290 22.47 -28.15 22.41
C ASP A 290 23.26 -28.07 23.71
N LYS A 291 22.66 -28.47 24.87
CA LYS A 291 23.39 -28.67 26.11
C LYS A 291 23.74 -30.14 26.23
N PRO A 292 25.05 -30.50 26.32
CA PRO A 292 25.53 -31.87 26.46
C PRO A 292 25.08 -32.54 27.76
#